data_c56d5dc82562b4167e7b638bbfd5018b
#
_entry.id   c56d5dc82562b4167e7b638bbfd5018b
#
_cell.length_a   1.000
_cell.length_b   1.000
_cell.length_c   1.000
_cell.angle_alpha   90.00
_cell.angle_beta   90.00
_cell.angle_gamma   90.00
#
_symmetry.space_group_name_H-M   'P 1'
#
loop_
_entity.id
_entity.type
_entity.pdbx_description
1 polymer ?
#
loop_
_entity_poly.entity_id
_entity_poly.type
_entity_poly.pdbx_seq_one_letter_code
_entity_poly.pdbx_strand_id
1 'polypeptide(L)'
;MLLLPIVHALIVLWLAVYGLNSFVLVFIYLRHRRTVTPTPPIDRSALPPVTIQAPVYNELHVVERVIDAVAALDYPLDRLQIQILDDSTDETTRLARARAAFHRERGVDVTVLKRPKREGFKAGALDWGLSQASGECAAKGEYIAMFDADFCPRPDFLLRTVPHFLHHPRLGMVQTRWSYLNADYSPITRAQVLALDGHFVVEQLGRHRGGLLMSFNGAGGVWRRRCIDESGGWQADTLCEDLDLSYRAQLAGWQCLYLPSVDAPAEVPPQIAAFKRQQSRWAQGSVQALRKLAGPILRSQRLGWGQKAMALVHLSSYLAHPLMVLVLLASLPLLLLPNFDSISFSGLGLVSLGPPLLYAISQQRLHPDWGRRMRAFPLLAMIGIGIAWSNTRAVWRGLIHWGGTFARTPKFRLEGRGGGWTDSGYRLRADVNTIVEVALALYALATAFVAYRTGNYGVIPFSLVYALAFGTVAGLGLAQTLAPRRGGARRAVRQDAAKEC
;
A
#
# COMPACT_ATOMS: atom_id res chain seq x y z
N MET A 1 2.93 23.37 -34.78
CA MET A 1 4.23 22.80 -34.34
C MET A 1 4.59 23.07 -32.88
N LEU A 2 4.16 24.19 -32.27
CA LEU A 2 4.48 24.51 -30.84
C LEU A 2 3.70 23.73 -29.78
N LEU A 3 2.57 23.08 -30.12
CA LEU A 3 1.70 22.43 -29.13
C LEU A 3 2.40 21.26 -28.40
N LEU A 4 3.09 20.37 -29.13
CA LEU A 4 3.72 19.19 -28.55
C LEU A 4 4.85 19.54 -27.57
N PRO A 5 5.78 20.48 -27.87
CA PRO A 5 6.78 20.96 -26.90
C PRO A 5 6.15 21.59 -25.65
N ILE A 6 5.08 22.39 -25.80
CA ILE A 6 4.40 23.02 -24.66
C ILE A 6 3.76 21.94 -23.76
N VAL A 7 3.03 20.99 -24.35
CA VAL A 7 2.42 19.88 -23.59
C VAL A 7 3.48 19.07 -22.86
N HIS A 8 4.60 18.74 -23.54
CA HIS A 8 5.71 18.03 -22.93
C HIS A 8 6.30 18.82 -21.73
N ALA A 9 6.52 20.12 -21.89
CA ALA A 9 7.01 20.98 -20.81
C ALA A 9 6.06 21.00 -19.60
N LEU A 10 4.75 21.12 -19.83
CA LEU A 10 3.74 21.09 -18.77
C LEU A 10 3.73 19.73 -18.02
N ILE A 11 3.90 18.63 -18.75
CA ILE A 11 3.97 17.28 -18.15
C ILE A 11 5.22 17.17 -17.26
N VAL A 12 6.37 17.60 -17.74
CA VAL A 12 7.63 17.58 -16.98
C VAL A 12 7.53 18.46 -15.73
N LEU A 13 6.93 19.65 -15.86
CA LEU A 13 6.68 20.55 -14.72
C LEU A 13 5.76 19.88 -13.68
N TRP A 14 4.71 19.20 -14.12
CA TRP A 14 3.82 18.49 -13.19
C TRP A 14 4.53 17.33 -12.49
N LEU A 15 5.35 16.56 -13.19
CA LEU A 15 6.19 15.53 -12.57
C LEU A 15 7.14 16.10 -11.51
N ALA A 16 7.68 17.30 -11.75
CA ALA A 16 8.53 18.00 -10.80
C ALA A 16 7.79 18.35 -9.50
N VAL A 17 6.48 18.60 -9.54
CA VAL A 17 5.66 18.83 -8.31
C VAL A 17 5.72 17.63 -7.36
N TYR A 18 5.69 16.39 -7.87
CA TYR A 18 5.79 15.20 -7.03
C TYR A 18 7.18 15.04 -6.40
N GLY A 19 8.24 15.37 -7.14
CA GLY A 19 9.59 15.40 -6.59
C GLY A 19 9.74 16.47 -5.50
N LEU A 20 9.22 17.68 -5.73
CA LEU A 20 9.19 18.76 -4.74
C LEU A 20 8.40 18.38 -3.49
N ASN A 21 7.26 17.69 -3.63
CA ASN A 21 6.50 17.17 -2.51
C ASN A 21 7.35 16.27 -1.61
N SER A 22 8.22 15.42 -2.20
CA SER A 22 9.14 14.58 -1.42
C SER A 22 10.13 15.41 -0.59
N PHE A 23 10.68 16.50 -1.14
CA PHE A 23 11.55 17.41 -0.37
C PHE A 23 10.80 18.10 0.76
N VAL A 24 9.56 18.56 0.52
CA VAL A 24 8.73 19.19 1.57
C VAL A 24 8.49 18.20 2.71
N LEU A 25 8.14 16.95 2.41
CA LEU A 25 7.91 15.92 3.44
C LEU A 25 9.19 15.55 4.17
N VAL A 26 10.32 15.45 3.48
CA VAL A 26 11.65 15.25 4.09
C VAL A 26 11.98 16.41 5.04
N PHE A 27 11.76 17.66 4.62
CA PHE A 27 12.01 18.84 5.46
C PHE A 27 11.16 18.80 6.74
N ILE A 28 9.85 18.55 6.61
CA ILE A 28 8.95 18.45 7.77
C ILE A 28 9.39 17.30 8.69
N TYR A 29 9.72 16.14 8.11
CA TYR A 29 10.23 14.99 8.87
C TYR A 29 11.49 15.35 9.66
N LEU A 30 12.50 15.95 9.01
CA LEU A 30 13.78 16.29 9.66
C LEU A 30 13.57 17.27 10.82
N ARG A 31 12.64 18.23 10.69
CA ARG A 31 12.28 19.18 11.74
C ARG A 31 11.67 18.48 12.96
N HIS A 32 10.90 17.39 12.75
CA HIS A 32 10.14 16.74 13.82
C HIS A 32 10.63 15.33 14.17
N ARG A 33 11.72 14.82 13.57
CA ARG A 33 12.19 13.43 13.74
C ARG A 33 12.54 13.02 15.17
N ARG A 34 12.80 13.99 16.06
CA ARG A 34 13.12 13.78 17.47
C ARG A 34 11.89 13.86 18.37
N THR A 35 10.76 14.30 17.88
CA THR A 35 9.53 14.42 18.67
C THR A 35 8.94 13.03 18.89
N VAL A 36 8.94 12.58 20.13
CA VAL A 36 8.37 11.30 20.54
C VAL A 36 6.92 11.51 20.97
N THR A 37 6.03 10.59 20.59
CA THR A 37 4.69 10.49 21.16
C THR A 37 4.76 9.43 22.27
N PRO A 38 4.72 9.81 23.55
CA PRO A 38 4.75 8.83 24.64
C PRO A 38 3.44 8.02 24.62
N THR A 39 3.54 6.73 24.94
CA THR A 39 2.34 5.93 25.22
C THR A 39 1.77 6.40 26.55
N PRO A 40 0.47 6.77 26.63
CA PRO A 40 -0.15 7.15 27.88
C PRO A 40 -0.11 6.00 28.90
N PRO A 41 -0.13 6.30 30.21
CA PRO A 41 -0.19 5.28 31.24
C PRO A 41 -1.43 4.39 31.05
N ILE A 42 -1.28 3.11 31.37
CA ILE A 42 -2.30 2.09 31.12
C ILE A 42 -2.91 1.70 32.47
N ASP A 43 -4.19 2.00 32.66
CA ASP A 43 -5.02 1.33 33.65
C ASP A 43 -5.79 0.20 32.98
N ARG A 44 -5.38 -1.05 33.27
CA ARG A 44 -6.02 -2.23 32.66
C ARG A 44 -7.50 -2.36 33.03
N SER A 45 -7.91 -1.84 34.17
CA SER A 45 -9.30 -1.86 34.63
C SER A 45 -10.20 -0.89 33.86
N ALA A 46 -9.61 0.18 33.29
CA ALA A 46 -10.28 1.21 32.51
C ALA A 46 -10.20 0.99 30.98
N LEU A 47 -9.58 -0.11 30.54
CA LEU A 47 -9.50 -0.38 29.09
C LEU A 47 -10.90 -0.61 28.49
N PRO A 48 -11.21 0.05 27.37
CA PRO A 48 -12.52 -0.05 26.71
C PRO A 48 -12.66 -1.34 25.89
N PRO A 49 -13.88 -1.73 25.50
CA PRO A 49 -14.07 -2.86 24.60
C PRO A 49 -13.52 -2.55 23.20
N VAL A 50 -12.81 -3.54 22.62
CA VAL A 50 -12.23 -3.52 21.29
C VAL A 50 -12.77 -4.65 20.45
N THR A 51 -13.17 -4.37 19.22
CA THR A 51 -13.42 -5.40 18.20
C THR A 51 -12.27 -5.40 17.19
N ILE A 52 -11.68 -6.56 16.97
CA ILE A 52 -10.73 -6.76 15.87
C ILE A 52 -11.50 -7.23 14.65
N GLN A 53 -11.29 -6.59 13.52
CA GLN A 53 -11.79 -7.01 12.21
C GLN A 53 -10.66 -7.49 11.32
N ALA A 54 -10.70 -8.76 10.93
CA ALA A 54 -9.75 -9.36 10.00
C ALA A 54 -10.51 -9.87 8.75
N PRO A 55 -10.56 -9.07 7.66
CA PRO A 55 -11.17 -9.48 6.40
C PRO A 55 -10.30 -10.52 5.69
N VAL A 56 -10.93 -11.63 5.27
CA VAL A 56 -10.28 -12.79 4.66
C VAL A 56 -10.98 -13.18 3.36
N TYR A 57 -10.21 -13.40 2.29
CA TYR A 57 -10.72 -13.92 1.02
C TYR A 57 -9.70 -14.82 0.33
N ASN A 58 -9.91 -16.14 0.36
CA ASN A 58 -9.02 -17.15 -0.23
C ASN A 58 -7.56 -17.03 0.26
N GLU A 59 -7.33 -16.98 1.56
CA GLU A 59 -6.04 -16.76 2.21
C GLU A 59 -5.50 -18.04 2.89
N LEU A 60 -5.56 -19.17 2.15
CA LEU A 60 -5.26 -20.53 2.62
C LEU A 60 -3.94 -20.65 3.41
N HIS A 61 -2.90 -19.90 2.99
CA HIS A 61 -1.57 -20.04 3.58
C HIS A 61 -1.37 -19.24 4.86
N VAL A 62 -2.19 -18.21 5.11
CA VAL A 62 -1.93 -17.22 6.18
C VAL A 62 -3.09 -17.06 7.17
N VAL A 63 -4.27 -17.61 6.88
CA VAL A 63 -5.47 -17.43 7.73
C VAL A 63 -5.29 -17.93 9.15
N GLU A 64 -4.63 -19.06 9.37
CA GLU A 64 -4.37 -19.59 10.72
C GLU A 64 -3.39 -18.67 11.47
N ARG A 65 -2.35 -18.17 10.78
CA ARG A 65 -1.36 -17.28 11.37
C ARG A 65 -1.96 -15.96 11.86
N VAL A 66 -2.85 -15.32 11.07
CA VAL A 66 -3.49 -14.07 11.53
C VAL A 66 -4.43 -14.33 12.71
N ILE A 67 -5.20 -15.44 12.71
CA ILE A 67 -6.07 -15.80 13.84
C ILE A 67 -5.24 -16.00 15.12
N ASP A 68 -4.11 -16.72 15.02
CA ASP A 68 -3.19 -16.91 16.15
C ASP A 68 -2.61 -15.58 16.65
N ALA A 69 -2.17 -14.73 15.74
CA ALA A 69 -1.56 -13.45 16.08
C ALA A 69 -2.54 -12.50 16.79
N VAL A 70 -3.80 -12.42 16.31
CA VAL A 70 -4.80 -11.56 16.95
C VAL A 70 -5.36 -12.14 18.24
N ALA A 71 -5.43 -13.47 18.35
CA ALA A 71 -5.83 -14.15 19.59
C ALA A 71 -4.75 -14.07 20.69
N ALA A 72 -3.49 -13.84 20.32
CA ALA A 72 -2.36 -13.68 21.24
C ALA A 72 -2.15 -12.24 21.72
N LEU A 73 -3.02 -11.30 21.36
CA LEU A 73 -2.92 -9.91 21.84
C LEU A 73 -3.16 -9.82 23.35
N ASP A 74 -2.29 -9.10 24.04
CA ASP A 74 -2.39 -8.83 25.48
C ASP A 74 -3.47 -7.77 25.75
N TYR A 75 -4.70 -8.25 25.91
CA TYR A 75 -5.87 -7.43 26.22
C TYR A 75 -6.84 -8.21 27.09
N PRO A 76 -7.65 -7.58 28.00
CA PRO A 76 -8.65 -8.29 28.79
C PRO A 76 -9.63 -9.06 27.89
N LEU A 77 -9.77 -10.38 28.11
CA LEU A 77 -10.56 -11.26 27.23
C LEU A 77 -12.05 -10.90 27.23
N ASP A 78 -12.58 -10.38 28.32
CA ASP A 78 -13.95 -9.89 28.46
C ASP A 78 -14.22 -8.59 27.68
N ARG A 79 -13.17 -7.94 27.18
CA ARG A 79 -13.21 -6.68 26.41
C ARG A 79 -12.63 -6.81 25.01
N LEU A 80 -12.26 -8.02 24.60
CA LEU A 80 -11.70 -8.30 23.28
C LEU A 80 -12.63 -9.20 22.48
N GLN A 81 -13.13 -8.71 21.35
CA GLN A 81 -13.89 -9.48 20.38
C GLN A 81 -13.09 -9.57 19.08
N ILE A 82 -13.07 -10.76 18.45
CA ILE A 82 -12.38 -10.99 17.18
C ILE A 82 -13.38 -11.45 16.13
N GLN A 83 -13.55 -10.68 15.07
CA GLN A 83 -14.34 -10.99 13.88
C GLN A 83 -13.42 -11.35 12.72
N ILE A 84 -13.46 -12.59 12.27
CA ILE A 84 -12.85 -13.02 11.00
C ILE A 84 -13.92 -12.89 9.92
N LEU A 85 -13.82 -11.86 9.08
CA LEU A 85 -14.81 -11.54 8.04
C LEU A 85 -14.48 -12.33 6.77
N ASP A 86 -15.10 -13.52 6.64
CA ASP A 86 -14.71 -14.51 5.64
C ASP A 86 -15.61 -14.48 4.40
N ASP A 87 -15.03 -14.04 3.29
CA ASP A 87 -15.64 -14.07 1.94
C ASP A 87 -15.13 -15.24 1.10
N SER A 88 -14.36 -16.18 1.67
CA SER A 88 -13.60 -17.19 0.91
C SER A 88 -14.52 -18.22 0.24
N THR A 89 -14.05 -18.74 -0.88
CA THR A 89 -14.70 -19.77 -1.71
C THR A 89 -13.88 -21.07 -1.81
N ASP A 90 -12.75 -21.14 -1.09
CA ASP A 90 -11.84 -22.28 -1.02
C ASP A 90 -11.73 -22.85 0.40
N GLU A 91 -10.75 -23.70 0.67
CA GLU A 91 -10.49 -24.35 1.97
C GLU A 91 -10.22 -23.35 3.11
N THR A 92 -10.01 -22.07 2.84
CA THR A 92 -9.73 -21.03 3.84
C THR A 92 -10.80 -20.99 4.91
N THR A 93 -12.09 -21.07 4.54
CA THR A 93 -13.22 -21.07 5.49
C THR A 93 -13.12 -22.21 6.51
N ARG A 94 -12.75 -23.42 6.05
CA ARG A 94 -12.63 -24.61 6.92
C ARG A 94 -11.49 -24.42 7.92
N LEU A 95 -10.32 -23.98 7.44
CA LEU A 95 -9.18 -23.71 8.31
C LEU A 95 -9.46 -22.60 9.32
N ALA A 96 -10.07 -21.48 8.86
CA ALA A 96 -10.45 -20.38 9.75
C ALA A 96 -11.38 -20.83 10.88
N ARG A 97 -12.41 -21.62 10.57
CA ARG A 97 -13.36 -22.16 11.57
C ARG A 97 -12.69 -23.10 12.56
N ALA A 98 -11.84 -24.01 12.09
CA ALA A 98 -11.11 -24.92 12.95
C ALA A 98 -10.19 -24.16 13.91
N ARG A 99 -9.45 -23.14 13.38
CA ARG A 99 -8.52 -22.36 14.20
C ARG A 99 -9.26 -21.45 15.19
N ALA A 100 -10.39 -20.86 14.78
CA ALA A 100 -11.24 -20.09 15.67
C ALA A 100 -11.82 -20.96 16.81
N ALA A 101 -12.27 -22.18 16.52
CA ALA A 101 -12.75 -23.12 17.53
C ALA A 101 -11.67 -23.43 18.58
N PHE A 102 -10.44 -23.70 18.14
CA PHE A 102 -9.29 -23.91 19.03
C PHE A 102 -9.06 -22.76 20.02
N HIS A 103 -9.23 -21.51 19.60
CA HIS A 103 -9.06 -20.34 20.47
C HIS A 103 -10.28 -20.09 21.36
N ARG A 104 -11.52 -20.38 20.88
CA ARG A 104 -12.73 -20.30 21.72
C ARG A 104 -12.68 -21.25 22.90
N GLU A 105 -12.20 -22.47 22.71
CA GLU A 105 -12.00 -23.44 23.80
C GLU A 105 -11.05 -22.93 24.89
N ARG A 106 -10.25 -21.88 24.57
CA ARG A 106 -9.32 -21.19 25.48
C ARG A 106 -9.85 -19.86 26.00
N GLY A 107 -11.15 -19.60 25.81
CA GLY A 107 -11.82 -18.41 26.32
C GLY A 107 -11.70 -17.15 25.46
N VAL A 108 -11.14 -17.21 24.24
CA VAL A 108 -11.07 -16.07 23.34
C VAL A 108 -12.36 -15.90 22.56
N ASP A 109 -13.00 -14.72 22.61
CA ASP A 109 -14.19 -14.40 21.80
C ASP A 109 -13.77 -14.19 20.33
N VAL A 110 -13.69 -15.28 19.56
CA VAL A 110 -13.36 -15.26 18.13
C VAL A 110 -14.45 -15.92 17.30
N THR A 111 -14.97 -15.20 16.32
CA THR A 111 -16.05 -15.66 15.44
C THR A 111 -15.66 -15.50 13.97
N VAL A 112 -15.92 -16.56 13.18
CA VAL A 112 -15.79 -16.51 11.72
C VAL A 112 -17.14 -16.17 11.13
N LEU A 113 -17.25 -14.98 10.57
CA LEU A 113 -18.46 -14.41 10.01
C LEU A 113 -18.44 -14.54 8.49
N LYS A 114 -19.39 -15.26 7.94
CA LYS A 114 -19.56 -15.41 6.49
C LYS A 114 -20.84 -14.69 6.06
N ARG A 115 -20.68 -13.64 5.27
CA ARG A 115 -21.83 -12.90 4.74
C ARG A 115 -22.44 -13.60 3.52
N PRO A 116 -23.75 -13.37 3.25
CA PRO A 116 -24.45 -14.02 2.14
C PRO A 116 -23.89 -13.65 0.75
N LYS A 117 -23.46 -12.41 0.58
CA LYS A 117 -22.95 -11.88 -0.70
C LYS A 117 -21.68 -11.07 -0.47
N ARG A 118 -20.72 -11.19 -1.39
CA ARG A 118 -19.45 -10.46 -1.38
C ARG A 118 -19.58 -9.06 -2.03
N GLU A 119 -20.64 -8.33 -1.73
CA GLU A 119 -20.83 -6.96 -2.25
C GLU A 119 -19.91 -5.98 -1.55
N GLY A 120 -19.33 -5.00 -2.29
CA GLY A 120 -18.42 -4.00 -1.75
C GLY A 120 -17.07 -4.55 -1.27
N PHE A 121 -16.77 -5.83 -1.52
CA PHE A 121 -15.49 -6.46 -1.19
C PHE A 121 -15.06 -6.23 0.28
N LYS A 122 -13.82 -5.70 0.51
CA LYS A 122 -13.29 -5.44 1.85
C LYS A 122 -14.11 -4.38 2.57
N ALA A 123 -14.41 -3.24 1.93
CA ALA A 123 -15.25 -2.20 2.52
C ALA A 123 -16.60 -2.75 2.97
N GLY A 124 -17.27 -3.51 2.10
CA GLY A 124 -18.55 -4.15 2.44
C GLY A 124 -18.44 -5.20 3.51
N ALA A 125 -17.30 -5.92 3.63
CA ALA A 125 -17.09 -6.87 4.72
C ALA A 125 -16.93 -6.16 6.07
N LEU A 126 -16.14 -5.08 6.11
CA LEU A 126 -15.93 -4.26 7.29
C LEU A 126 -17.24 -3.62 7.77
N ASP A 127 -17.99 -3.00 6.85
CA ASP A 127 -19.28 -2.39 7.16
C ASP A 127 -20.30 -3.43 7.66
N TRP A 128 -20.35 -4.58 7.01
CA TRP A 128 -21.23 -5.66 7.42
C TRP A 128 -20.92 -6.19 8.83
N GLY A 129 -19.64 -6.33 9.17
CA GLY A 129 -19.19 -6.72 10.51
C GLY A 129 -19.56 -5.69 11.59
N LEU A 130 -19.66 -4.40 11.24
CA LEU A 130 -20.04 -3.33 12.15
C LEU A 130 -21.56 -3.24 12.36
N SER A 131 -22.34 -3.34 11.27
CA SER A 131 -23.74 -2.92 11.26
C SER A 131 -24.75 -4.03 11.04
N GLN A 132 -24.39 -5.09 10.32
CA GLN A 132 -25.34 -6.09 9.83
C GLN A 132 -25.16 -7.49 10.44
N ALA A 133 -24.02 -7.77 11.08
CA ALA A 133 -23.86 -9.00 11.85
C ALA A 133 -24.87 -9.00 13.02
N SER A 134 -25.66 -10.06 13.14
CA SER A 134 -26.75 -10.14 14.11
C SER A 134 -26.34 -10.71 15.48
N GLY A 135 -27.00 -10.27 16.52
CA GLY A 135 -26.89 -10.84 17.87
C GLY A 135 -25.48 -10.65 18.46
N GLU A 136 -24.96 -11.68 19.10
CA GLU A 136 -23.64 -11.67 19.74
C GLU A 136 -22.47 -11.52 18.77
N CYS A 137 -22.71 -11.72 17.48
CA CYS A 137 -21.70 -11.57 16.42
C CYS A 137 -21.47 -10.12 15.98
N ALA A 138 -22.37 -9.18 16.31
CA ALA A 138 -22.20 -7.76 16.00
C ALA A 138 -20.95 -7.19 16.70
N ALA A 139 -20.30 -6.20 16.09
CA ALA A 139 -19.15 -5.54 16.70
C ALA A 139 -19.57 -4.83 18.01
N LYS A 140 -19.00 -5.26 19.14
CA LYS A 140 -19.27 -4.72 20.48
C LYS A 140 -18.31 -3.59 20.86
N GLY A 141 -17.16 -3.51 20.18
CA GLY A 141 -16.07 -2.59 20.51
C GLY A 141 -16.40 -1.13 20.27
N GLU A 142 -16.01 -0.26 21.21
CA GLU A 142 -15.95 1.18 21.00
C GLU A 142 -14.81 1.54 20.00
N TYR A 143 -13.80 0.69 19.97
CA TYR A 143 -12.66 0.80 19.05
C TYR A 143 -12.56 -0.42 18.15
N ILE A 144 -12.23 -0.18 16.89
CA ILE A 144 -12.14 -1.20 15.85
C ILE A 144 -10.68 -1.29 15.38
N ALA A 145 -10.01 -2.38 15.75
CA ALA A 145 -8.67 -2.67 15.27
C ALA A 145 -8.73 -3.47 13.96
N MET A 146 -7.90 -3.13 12.99
CA MET A 146 -7.95 -3.72 11.65
C MET A 146 -6.63 -4.38 11.28
N PHE A 147 -6.72 -5.66 10.85
CA PHE A 147 -5.58 -6.43 10.35
C PHE A 147 -5.95 -7.20 9.10
N ASP A 148 -5.20 -7.03 8.02
CA ASP A 148 -5.31 -7.90 6.84
C ASP A 148 -4.81 -9.31 7.17
N ALA A 149 -5.17 -10.29 6.35
CA ALA A 149 -4.91 -11.72 6.59
C ALA A 149 -3.42 -12.10 6.73
N ASP A 150 -2.50 -11.25 6.31
CA ASP A 150 -1.06 -11.47 6.42
C ASP A 150 -0.38 -10.74 7.58
N PHE A 151 -1.14 -9.98 8.38
CA PHE A 151 -0.59 -9.27 9.53
C PHE A 151 -0.36 -10.18 10.74
N CYS A 152 0.72 -9.89 11.46
CA CYS A 152 1.09 -10.53 12.70
C CYS A 152 1.39 -9.46 13.76
N PRO A 153 0.36 -8.78 14.33
CA PRO A 153 0.58 -7.76 15.35
C PRO A 153 1.29 -8.34 16.56
N ARG A 154 2.13 -7.50 17.21
CA ARG A 154 2.77 -7.89 18.47
C ARG A 154 1.75 -7.93 19.61
N PRO A 155 1.97 -8.74 20.64
CA PRO A 155 1.02 -8.85 21.77
C PRO A 155 0.66 -7.50 22.42
N ASP A 156 1.59 -6.56 22.52
CA ASP A 156 1.39 -5.24 23.13
C ASP A 156 0.71 -4.20 22.23
N PHE A 157 0.28 -4.56 21.01
CA PHE A 157 -0.24 -3.63 20.01
C PHE A 157 -1.42 -2.79 20.52
N LEU A 158 -2.43 -3.42 21.10
CA LEU A 158 -3.62 -2.72 21.62
C LEU A 158 -3.27 -1.85 22.84
N LEU A 159 -2.43 -2.33 23.72
CA LEU A 159 -1.97 -1.58 24.88
C LEU A 159 -1.17 -0.32 24.50
N ARG A 160 -0.55 -0.30 23.33
CA ARG A 160 0.21 0.84 22.82
C ARG A 160 -0.60 1.79 21.93
N THR A 161 -1.80 1.39 21.50
CA THR A 161 -2.62 2.20 20.58
C THR A 161 -3.89 2.73 21.24
N VAL A 162 -4.64 1.88 21.95
CA VAL A 162 -5.95 2.23 22.53
C VAL A 162 -5.89 3.34 23.58
N PRO A 163 -4.91 3.39 24.50
CA PRO A 163 -4.86 4.43 25.53
C PRO A 163 -4.82 5.86 24.98
N HIS A 164 -4.31 6.08 23.77
CA HIS A 164 -4.30 7.41 23.16
C HIS A 164 -5.72 7.98 22.93
N PHE A 165 -6.70 7.13 22.65
CA PHE A 165 -8.07 7.55 22.44
C PHE A 165 -8.75 8.04 23.74
N LEU A 166 -8.37 7.49 24.89
CA LEU A 166 -8.93 7.86 26.18
C LEU A 166 -8.59 9.29 26.57
N HIS A 167 -7.39 9.74 26.18
CA HIS A 167 -6.90 11.10 26.49
C HIS A 167 -7.26 12.14 25.41
N HIS A 168 -7.76 11.69 24.24
CA HIS A 168 -8.05 12.55 23.10
C HIS A 168 -9.45 12.25 22.52
N PRO A 169 -10.52 12.91 23.01
CA PRO A 169 -11.89 12.63 22.59
C PRO A 169 -12.16 12.84 21.09
N ARG A 170 -11.38 13.69 20.43
CA ARG A 170 -11.46 13.95 18.98
C ARG A 170 -10.53 13.07 18.16
N LEU A 171 -9.76 12.17 18.78
CA LEU A 171 -8.96 11.19 18.07
C LEU A 171 -9.87 10.13 17.46
N GLY A 172 -9.91 10.09 16.13
CA GLY A 172 -10.73 9.16 15.36
C GLY A 172 -9.97 7.93 14.88
N MET A 173 -8.66 8.07 14.63
CA MET A 173 -7.83 7.03 14.02
C MET A 173 -6.41 7.04 14.55
N VAL A 174 -5.87 5.86 14.82
CA VAL A 174 -4.45 5.61 15.06
C VAL A 174 -3.92 4.70 13.97
N GLN A 175 -2.92 5.14 13.20
CA GLN A 175 -2.16 4.34 12.26
C GLN A 175 -0.80 4.00 12.86
N THR A 176 -0.36 2.75 12.71
CA THR A 176 0.99 2.32 13.10
C THR A 176 1.88 2.07 11.88
N ARG A 177 3.18 1.87 12.10
CA ARG A 177 4.12 1.60 11.03
C ARG A 177 4.04 0.13 10.59
N TRP A 178 3.94 -0.11 9.30
CA TRP A 178 4.13 -1.48 8.80
C TRP A 178 5.59 -1.89 8.88
N SER A 179 5.81 -3.15 9.21
CA SER A 179 7.08 -3.84 9.08
C SER A 179 6.88 -5.14 8.29
N TYR A 180 7.96 -5.83 7.88
CA TYR A 180 7.81 -6.85 6.84
C TYR A 180 8.48 -8.15 7.23
N LEU A 181 7.67 -9.23 7.28
CA LEU A 181 8.09 -10.58 7.64
C LEU A 181 9.07 -11.17 6.61
N ASN A 182 8.91 -10.81 5.34
CA ASN A 182 9.68 -11.35 4.23
C ASN A 182 10.52 -10.30 3.48
N ALA A 183 11.00 -9.26 4.20
CA ALA A 183 11.78 -8.18 3.60
C ALA A 183 12.97 -8.68 2.76
N ASP A 184 13.71 -9.66 3.26
CA ASP A 184 14.94 -10.19 2.65
C ASP A 184 14.73 -11.41 1.75
N TYR A 185 13.49 -11.77 1.44
CA TYR A 185 13.14 -12.95 0.65
C TYR A 185 13.71 -12.90 -0.78
N SER A 186 13.62 -11.76 -1.44
CA SER A 186 14.09 -11.58 -2.83
C SER A 186 14.51 -10.15 -3.11
N PRO A 187 15.20 -9.86 -4.23
CA PRO A 187 15.45 -8.49 -4.66
C PRO A 187 14.16 -7.65 -4.84
N ILE A 188 13.08 -8.28 -5.32
CA ILE A 188 11.77 -7.61 -5.50
C ILE A 188 11.17 -7.21 -4.14
N THR A 189 11.23 -8.08 -3.14
CA THR A 189 10.71 -7.75 -1.81
C THR A 189 11.52 -6.65 -1.14
N ARG A 190 12.86 -6.65 -1.28
CA ARG A 190 13.74 -5.58 -0.78
C ARG A 190 13.42 -4.22 -1.42
N ALA A 191 13.18 -4.20 -2.73
CA ALA A 191 12.83 -2.97 -3.44
C ALA A 191 11.48 -2.42 -2.94
N GLN A 192 10.47 -3.27 -2.74
CA GLN A 192 9.18 -2.88 -2.20
C GLN A 192 9.27 -2.34 -0.77
N VAL A 193 10.03 -3.05 0.09
CA VAL A 193 10.25 -2.63 1.49
C VAL A 193 10.93 -1.28 1.53
N LEU A 194 11.92 -1.02 0.68
CA LEU A 194 12.57 0.29 0.59
C LEU A 194 11.57 1.42 0.30
N ALA A 195 10.63 1.20 -0.62
CA ALA A 195 9.59 2.18 -0.93
C ALA A 195 8.61 2.39 0.23
N LEU A 196 8.16 1.29 0.84
CA LEU A 196 7.19 1.32 1.94
C LEU A 196 7.80 1.90 3.23
N ASP A 197 9.08 1.63 3.51
CA ASP A 197 9.80 2.30 4.60
C ASP A 197 9.87 3.81 4.38
N GLY A 198 10.08 4.27 3.14
CA GLY A 198 10.00 5.68 2.78
C GLY A 198 8.65 6.28 3.14
N HIS A 199 7.58 5.61 2.76
CA HIS A 199 6.22 6.02 3.06
C HIS A 199 5.95 6.09 4.57
N PHE A 200 6.20 5.00 5.32
CA PHE A 200 5.86 4.94 6.74
C PHE A 200 6.79 5.80 7.61
N VAL A 201 8.09 5.86 7.31
CA VAL A 201 9.05 6.58 8.17
C VAL A 201 9.05 8.07 7.89
N VAL A 202 9.02 8.48 6.62
CA VAL A 202 9.16 9.90 6.25
C VAL A 202 7.81 10.53 5.91
N GLU A 203 7.04 9.93 4.98
CA GLU A 203 5.82 10.58 4.50
C GLU A 203 4.73 10.61 5.56
N GLN A 204 4.36 9.48 6.17
CA GLN A 204 3.31 9.43 7.19
C GLN A 204 3.65 10.28 8.41
N LEU A 205 4.91 10.21 8.90
CA LEU A 205 5.33 11.04 10.02
C LEU A 205 5.36 12.52 9.64
N GLY A 206 5.89 12.85 8.44
CA GLY A 206 5.89 14.21 7.91
C GLY A 206 4.48 14.78 7.79
N ARG A 207 3.54 14.02 7.26
CA ARG A 207 2.12 14.43 7.15
C ARG A 207 1.51 14.66 8.53
N HIS A 208 1.64 13.69 9.43
CA HIS A 208 1.10 13.80 10.79
C HIS A 208 1.66 15.02 11.52
N ARG A 209 2.98 15.18 11.56
CA ARG A 209 3.64 16.27 12.30
C ARG A 209 3.51 17.63 11.62
N GLY A 210 3.34 17.68 10.31
CA GLY A 210 3.08 18.87 9.53
C GLY A 210 1.62 19.31 9.54
N GLY A 211 0.75 18.62 10.27
CA GLY A 211 -0.69 18.92 10.28
C GLY A 211 -1.36 18.72 8.91
N LEU A 212 -0.76 17.90 8.05
CA LEU A 212 -1.31 17.56 6.73
C LEU A 212 -2.28 16.37 6.84
N LEU A 213 -3.19 16.26 5.87
CA LEU A 213 -4.05 15.09 5.83
C LEU A 213 -3.22 13.83 5.58
N MET A 214 -3.44 12.81 6.42
CA MET A 214 -2.78 11.52 6.31
C MET A 214 -3.77 10.41 5.95
N SER A 215 -3.27 9.31 5.41
CA SER A 215 -4.08 8.12 5.09
C SER A 215 -3.99 7.07 6.17
N PHE A 216 -5.09 6.37 6.42
CA PHE A 216 -5.07 5.02 6.92
C PHE A 216 -4.64 4.09 5.78
N ASN A 217 -3.80 3.11 6.08
CA ASN A 217 -3.22 2.23 5.05
C ASN A 217 -3.94 0.86 4.98
N GLY A 218 -5.20 0.82 5.39
CA GLY A 218 -6.07 -0.34 5.29
C GLY A 218 -5.95 -1.35 6.43
N ALA A 219 -4.81 -1.40 7.13
CA ALA A 219 -4.58 -2.32 8.24
C ALA A 219 -3.47 -1.80 9.17
N GLY A 220 -3.25 -2.50 10.28
CA GLY A 220 -2.25 -2.12 11.27
C GLY A 220 -2.60 -0.79 11.95
N GLY A 221 -3.82 -0.66 12.40
CA GLY A 221 -4.26 0.51 13.15
C GLY A 221 -5.62 0.33 13.80
N VAL A 222 -6.08 1.37 14.49
CA VAL A 222 -7.30 1.36 15.30
C VAL A 222 -8.15 2.58 14.96
N TRP A 223 -9.45 2.38 14.84
CA TRP A 223 -10.44 3.43 14.65
C TRP A 223 -11.35 3.55 15.87
N ARG A 224 -11.77 4.77 16.20
CA ARG A 224 -12.95 4.98 17.04
C ARG A 224 -14.20 4.69 16.22
N ARG A 225 -15.08 3.78 16.67
CA ARG A 225 -16.32 3.42 15.96
C ARG A 225 -17.16 4.64 15.61
N ARG A 226 -17.37 5.52 16.57
CA ARG A 226 -18.08 6.79 16.36
C ARG A 226 -17.51 7.65 15.23
N CYS A 227 -16.18 7.63 15.04
CA CYS A 227 -15.53 8.34 13.92
C CYS A 227 -15.90 7.71 12.58
N ILE A 228 -15.94 6.36 12.49
CA ILE A 228 -16.37 5.66 11.28
C ILE A 228 -17.81 6.06 10.95
N ASP A 229 -18.73 5.97 11.93
CA ASP A 229 -20.15 6.24 11.77
C ASP A 229 -20.40 7.69 11.37
N GLU A 230 -19.86 8.67 12.10
CA GLU A 230 -20.01 10.10 11.80
C GLU A 230 -19.34 10.53 10.49
N SER A 231 -18.39 9.76 9.98
CA SER A 231 -17.74 10.01 8.68
C SER A 231 -18.46 9.32 7.50
N GLY A 232 -19.63 8.70 7.73
CA GLY A 232 -20.47 8.06 6.73
C GLY A 232 -20.08 6.62 6.40
N GLY A 233 -19.43 5.92 7.34
CA GLY A 233 -19.14 4.49 7.27
C GLY A 233 -18.12 4.08 6.19
N TRP A 234 -17.93 2.78 6.05
CA TRP A 234 -17.12 2.20 4.98
C TRP A 234 -17.89 2.27 3.65
N GLN A 235 -17.24 2.79 2.61
CA GLN A 235 -17.87 2.95 1.29
C GLN A 235 -17.06 2.19 0.24
N ALA A 236 -17.77 1.50 -0.67
CA ALA A 236 -17.17 0.65 -1.71
C ALA A 236 -17.13 1.32 -3.09
N ASP A 237 -17.43 2.60 -3.17
CA ASP A 237 -17.40 3.41 -4.40
C ASP A 237 -15.98 3.74 -4.85
N THR A 238 -14.98 3.53 -3.99
CA THR A 238 -13.55 3.59 -4.32
C THR A 238 -12.85 2.27 -3.98
N LEU A 239 -11.76 1.92 -4.69
CA LEU A 239 -10.95 0.73 -4.38
C LEU A 239 -9.93 0.96 -3.26
N CYS A 240 -9.90 2.16 -2.65
CA CYS A 240 -9.12 2.53 -1.48
C CYS A 240 -10.08 3.09 -0.42
N GLU A 241 -10.89 2.20 0.15
CA GLU A 241 -11.88 2.52 1.20
C GLU A 241 -11.25 3.18 2.43
N ASP A 242 -10.01 2.81 2.70
CA ASP A 242 -9.17 3.28 3.79
C ASP A 242 -8.74 4.75 3.59
N LEU A 243 -8.22 5.07 2.41
CA LEU A 243 -7.86 6.42 2.01
C LEU A 243 -9.09 7.34 1.98
N ASP A 244 -10.20 6.86 1.43
CA ASP A 244 -11.45 7.59 1.36
C ASP A 244 -11.99 7.93 2.76
N LEU A 245 -12.14 6.93 3.64
CA LEU A 245 -12.64 7.14 5.00
C LEU A 245 -11.72 8.06 5.80
N SER A 246 -10.39 7.88 5.71
CA SER A 246 -9.45 8.70 6.46
C SER A 246 -9.51 10.19 6.08
N TYR A 247 -9.74 10.50 4.82
CA TYR A 247 -9.93 11.88 4.38
C TYR A 247 -11.28 12.44 4.79
N ARG A 248 -12.37 11.66 4.67
CA ARG A 248 -13.70 12.08 5.13
C ARG A 248 -13.72 12.37 6.63
N ALA A 249 -13.08 11.52 7.43
CA ALA A 249 -12.94 11.71 8.87
C ALA A 249 -12.22 13.04 9.22
N GLN A 250 -11.10 13.32 8.58
CA GLN A 250 -10.34 14.54 8.82
C GLN A 250 -11.09 15.81 8.34
N LEU A 251 -11.81 15.72 7.22
CA LEU A 251 -12.67 16.81 6.75
C LEU A 251 -13.85 17.06 7.70
N ALA A 252 -14.36 16.03 8.38
CA ALA A 252 -15.36 16.15 9.44
C ALA A 252 -14.79 16.70 10.77
N GLY A 253 -13.46 16.83 10.87
CA GLY A 253 -12.76 17.41 12.03
C GLY A 253 -12.27 16.38 13.04
N TRP A 254 -12.26 15.10 12.70
CA TRP A 254 -11.59 14.08 13.48
C TRP A 254 -10.07 14.20 13.34
N GLN A 255 -9.36 13.91 14.42
CA GLN A 255 -7.90 13.88 14.46
C GLN A 255 -7.38 12.48 14.14
N CYS A 256 -6.21 12.43 13.51
CA CYS A 256 -5.48 11.19 13.25
C CYS A 256 -4.14 11.22 13.96
N LEU A 257 -3.71 10.08 14.49
CA LEU A 257 -2.42 9.90 15.14
C LEU A 257 -1.59 8.86 14.40
N TYR A 258 -0.34 9.16 14.15
CA TYR A 258 0.63 8.20 13.62
C TYR A 258 1.64 7.79 14.69
N LEU A 259 1.79 6.48 14.92
CA LEU A 259 2.71 5.89 15.91
C LEU A 259 3.84 5.11 15.20
N PRO A 260 4.96 5.76 14.85
CA PRO A 260 6.06 5.10 14.14
C PRO A 260 6.81 4.05 15.00
N SER A 261 6.69 4.12 16.32
CA SER A 261 7.33 3.19 17.27
C SER A 261 6.54 1.89 17.48
N VAL A 262 5.28 1.85 17.06
CA VAL A 262 4.45 0.63 17.08
C VAL A 262 4.46 0.05 15.69
N ASP A 263 4.96 -1.16 15.52
CA ASP A 263 5.00 -1.83 14.22
C ASP A 263 3.98 -2.96 14.11
N ALA A 264 3.50 -3.15 12.90
CA ALA A 264 2.58 -4.21 12.52
C ALA A 264 3.19 -5.00 11.36
N PRO A 265 3.82 -6.17 11.65
CA PRO A 265 4.46 -7.01 10.63
C PRO A 265 3.45 -7.61 9.65
N ALA A 266 3.78 -7.56 8.34
CA ALA A 266 2.96 -8.09 7.24
C ALA A 266 3.85 -8.69 6.13
N GLU A 267 3.25 -9.25 5.07
CA GLU A 267 3.99 -9.75 3.92
C GLU A 267 3.91 -8.79 2.73
N VAL A 268 5.06 -8.58 2.04
CA VAL A 268 5.07 -7.98 0.70
C VAL A 268 5.01 -9.06 -0.38
N PRO A 269 4.36 -8.79 -1.53
CA PRO A 269 4.22 -9.78 -2.60
C PRO A 269 5.57 -10.15 -3.22
N PRO A 270 5.92 -11.45 -3.34
CA PRO A 270 7.18 -11.90 -3.92
C PRO A 270 7.18 -11.90 -5.45
N GLN A 271 5.99 -11.85 -6.06
CA GLN A 271 5.80 -11.89 -7.51
C GLN A 271 5.58 -10.50 -8.08
N ILE A 272 6.24 -10.19 -9.22
CA ILE A 272 6.02 -8.93 -9.92
C ILE A 272 4.58 -8.77 -10.41
N ALA A 273 3.92 -9.85 -10.84
CA ALA A 273 2.52 -9.84 -11.24
C ALA A 273 1.58 -9.50 -10.07
N ALA A 274 1.87 -9.99 -8.86
CA ALA A 274 1.11 -9.67 -7.65
C ALA A 274 1.33 -8.21 -7.22
N PHE A 275 2.55 -7.73 -7.31
CA PHE A 275 2.89 -6.32 -7.06
C PHE A 275 2.17 -5.39 -8.05
N LYS A 276 2.21 -5.69 -9.35
CA LYS A 276 1.46 -4.93 -10.39
C LYS A 276 -0.04 -4.85 -10.07
N ARG A 277 -0.67 -5.96 -9.65
CA ARG A 277 -2.09 -5.98 -9.24
C ARG A 277 -2.34 -5.06 -8.04
N GLN A 278 -1.49 -5.12 -7.03
CA GLN A 278 -1.60 -4.28 -5.83
C GLN A 278 -1.47 -2.81 -6.20
N GLN A 279 -0.44 -2.43 -6.96
CA GLN A 279 -0.20 -1.05 -7.39
C GLN A 279 -1.32 -0.52 -8.31
N SER A 280 -1.83 -1.34 -9.23
CA SER A 280 -2.96 -0.97 -10.09
C SER A 280 -4.24 -0.72 -9.29
N ARG A 281 -4.49 -1.49 -8.23
CA ARG A 281 -5.63 -1.24 -7.33
C ARG A 281 -5.47 0.08 -6.59
N TRP A 282 -4.29 0.35 -6.04
CA TRP A 282 -4.00 1.62 -5.36
C TRP A 282 -4.09 2.81 -6.32
N ALA A 283 -3.57 2.68 -7.54
CA ALA A 283 -3.66 3.72 -8.57
C ALA A 283 -5.11 4.04 -8.94
N GLN A 284 -5.93 3.02 -9.18
CA GLN A 284 -7.35 3.22 -9.49
C GLN A 284 -8.09 3.85 -8.31
N GLY A 285 -7.92 3.30 -7.10
CA GLY A 285 -8.61 3.78 -5.90
C GLY A 285 -8.19 5.20 -5.48
N SER A 286 -6.89 5.54 -5.61
CA SER A 286 -6.40 6.89 -5.32
C SER A 286 -7.02 7.94 -6.24
N VAL A 287 -7.15 7.65 -7.54
CA VAL A 287 -7.78 8.55 -8.50
C VAL A 287 -9.29 8.64 -8.27
N GLN A 288 -9.95 7.56 -7.89
CA GLN A 288 -11.37 7.59 -7.49
C GLN A 288 -11.56 8.45 -6.24
N ALA A 289 -10.68 8.31 -5.23
CA ALA A 289 -10.67 9.16 -4.04
C ALA A 289 -10.41 10.64 -4.39
N LEU A 290 -9.49 10.93 -5.31
CA LEU A 290 -9.27 12.28 -5.82
C LEU A 290 -10.54 12.88 -6.42
N ARG A 291 -11.22 12.15 -7.31
CA ARG A 291 -12.48 12.60 -7.94
C ARG A 291 -13.57 12.87 -6.92
N LYS A 292 -13.68 12.02 -5.89
CA LYS A 292 -14.67 12.13 -4.83
C LYS A 292 -14.39 13.29 -3.88
N LEU A 293 -13.13 13.48 -3.50
CA LEU A 293 -12.73 14.33 -2.38
C LEU A 293 -12.17 15.69 -2.78
N ALA A 294 -11.78 15.91 -4.05
CA ALA A 294 -11.20 17.18 -4.48
C ALA A 294 -12.14 18.38 -4.20
N GLY A 295 -13.43 18.25 -4.51
CA GLY A 295 -14.42 19.28 -4.22
C GLY A 295 -14.55 19.59 -2.72
N PRO A 296 -14.83 18.58 -1.87
CA PRO A 296 -14.83 18.73 -0.41
C PRO A 296 -13.54 19.34 0.16
N ILE A 297 -12.36 18.93 -0.31
CA ILE A 297 -11.06 19.49 0.13
C ILE A 297 -10.99 20.99 -0.20
N LEU A 298 -11.30 21.36 -1.45
CA LEU A 298 -11.21 22.75 -1.89
C LEU A 298 -12.20 23.67 -1.14
N ARG A 299 -13.41 23.18 -0.85
CA ARG A 299 -14.47 23.94 -0.14
C ARG A 299 -14.27 23.94 1.38
N SER A 300 -13.41 23.09 1.94
CA SER A 300 -13.19 23.02 3.39
C SER A 300 -12.67 24.34 3.94
N GLN A 301 -13.35 24.88 4.93
CA GLN A 301 -12.90 26.06 5.69
C GLN A 301 -11.92 25.68 6.81
N ARG A 302 -11.79 24.38 7.14
CA ARG A 302 -10.88 23.87 8.18
C ARG A 302 -9.44 23.76 7.69
N LEU A 303 -9.22 23.70 6.37
CA LEU A 303 -7.92 23.48 5.76
C LEU A 303 -7.38 24.79 5.18
N GLY A 304 -6.12 25.09 5.52
CA GLY A 304 -5.36 26.14 4.85
C GLY A 304 -4.97 25.72 3.41
N TRP A 305 -4.62 26.71 2.56
CA TRP A 305 -4.27 26.46 1.16
C TRP A 305 -3.12 25.47 0.98
N GLY A 306 -2.08 25.51 1.83
CA GLY A 306 -0.98 24.54 1.81
C GLY A 306 -1.45 23.12 2.09
N GLN A 307 -2.35 22.93 3.07
CA GLN A 307 -2.93 21.63 3.37
C GLN A 307 -3.79 21.09 2.21
N LYS A 308 -4.59 21.98 1.56
CA LYS A 308 -5.38 21.64 0.37
C LYS A 308 -4.49 21.18 -0.78
N ALA A 309 -3.45 21.96 -1.09
CA ALA A 309 -2.50 21.63 -2.15
C ALA A 309 -1.80 20.29 -1.88
N MET A 310 -1.28 20.09 -0.67
CA MET A 310 -0.60 18.84 -0.27
C MET A 310 -1.56 17.63 -0.26
N ALA A 311 -2.85 17.83 0.05
CA ALA A 311 -3.87 16.78 -0.03
C ALA A 311 -4.14 16.39 -1.49
N LEU A 312 -4.29 17.35 -2.40
CA LEU A 312 -4.52 17.09 -3.82
C LEU A 312 -3.29 16.43 -4.47
N VAL A 313 -2.07 16.86 -4.14
CA VAL A 313 -0.83 16.21 -4.60
C VAL A 313 -0.75 14.77 -4.11
N HIS A 314 -1.13 14.50 -2.88
CA HIS A 314 -1.15 13.13 -2.33
C HIS A 314 -2.14 12.24 -3.07
N LEU A 315 -3.40 12.67 -3.22
CA LEU A 315 -4.43 11.88 -3.91
C LEU A 315 -4.14 11.70 -5.40
N SER A 316 -3.42 12.64 -6.03
CA SER A 316 -3.06 12.60 -7.45
C SER A 316 -1.73 11.90 -7.75
N SER A 317 -1.02 11.39 -6.74
CA SER A 317 0.35 10.86 -6.90
C SER A 317 0.49 9.80 -7.99
N TYR A 318 -0.53 8.96 -8.20
CA TYR A 318 -0.53 7.95 -9.26
C TYR A 318 -0.70 8.52 -10.67
N LEU A 319 -1.09 9.80 -10.84
CA LEU A 319 -1.06 10.47 -12.15
C LEU A 319 0.38 10.61 -12.70
N ALA A 320 1.39 10.46 -11.86
CA ALA A 320 2.78 10.41 -12.32
C ALA A 320 2.99 9.32 -13.39
N HIS A 321 2.33 8.16 -13.29
CA HIS A 321 2.51 7.06 -14.23
C HIS A 321 2.05 7.36 -15.66
N PRO A 322 0.80 7.83 -15.92
CA PRO A 322 0.42 8.25 -17.27
C PRO A 322 1.29 9.41 -17.78
N LEU A 323 1.69 10.36 -16.94
CA LEU A 323 2.59 11.44 -17.33
C LEU A 323 3.96 10.91 -17.78
N MET A 324 4.53 9.92 -17.07
CA MET A 324 5.78 9.26 -17.46
C MET A 324 5.66 8.55 -18.81
N VAL A 325 4.55 7.84 -19.05
CA VAL A 325 4.30 7.18 -20.35
C VAL A 325 4.16 8.23 -21.46
N LEU A 326 3.45 9.33 -21.21
CA LEU A 326 3.29 10.42 -22.19
C LEU A 326 4.63 11.11 -22.52
N VAL A 327 5.50 11.35 -21.53
CA VAL A 327 6.84 11.90 -21.74
C VAL A 327 7.65 10.96 -22.65
N LEU A 328 7.63 9.65 -22.38
CA LEU A 328 8.31 8.68 -23.25
C LEU A 328 7.76 8.71 -24.67
N LEU A 329 6.44 8.65 -24.84
CA LEU A 329 5.80 8.63 -26.16
C LEU A 329 5.99 9.93 -26.94
N ALA A 330 6.06 11.07 -26.26
CA ALA A 330 6.32 12.36 -26.88
C ALA A 330 7.79 12.55 -27.31
N SER A 331 8.75 11.85 -26.69
CA SER A 331 10.19 12.05 -26.91
C SER A 331 10.60 11.78 -28.34
N LEU A 332 10.15 10.69 -28.97
CA LEU A 332 10.51 10.36 -30.35
C LEU A 332 9.92 11.36 -31.37
N PRO A 333 8.63 11.71 -31.34
CA PRO A 333 8.09 12.76 -32.22
C PRO A 333 8.78 14.10 -32.03
N LEU A 334 9.15 14.48 -30.82
CA LEU A 334 9.87 15.72 -30.55
C LEU A 334 11.25 15.75 -31.22
N LEU A 335 12.01 14.64 -31.19
CA LEU A 335 13.30 14.50 -31.84
C LEU A 335 13.23 14.62 -33.38
N LEU A 336 12.07 14.37 -33.97
CA LEU A 336 11.84 14.45 -35.42
C LEU A 336 11.35 15.84 -35.88
N LEU A 337 11.07 16.77 -34.93
CA LEU A 337 10.71 18.14 -35.29
C LEU A 337 11.93 18.93 -35.72
N PRO A 338 11.87 19.71 -36.82
CA PRO A 338 12.95 20.60 -37.21
C PRO A 338 13.15 21.67 -36.14
N ASN A 339 14.42 21.97 -35.85
CA ASN A 339 14.85 22.98 -34.87
C ASN A 339 14.36 22.72 -33.42
N PHE A 340 14.12 21.46 -33.06
CA PHE A 340 13.88 21.09 -31.67
C PHE A 340 15.21 21.07 -30.91
N ASP A 341 15.60 22.22 -30.37
CA ASP A 341 16.59 22.26 -29.31
C ASP A 341 15.94 21.76 -28.04
N SER A 342 16.49 20.68 -27.47
CA SER A 342 15.97 20.14 -26.21
C SER A 342 15.95 21.25 -25.16
N ILE A 343 14.75 21.71 -24.77
CA ILE A 343 14.61 22.65 -23.66
C ILE A 343 15.34 22.03 -22.48
N SER A 344 16.45 22.64 -22.08
CA SER A 344 17.24 22.12 -20.97
C SER A 344 16.47 22.31 -19.65
N PHE A 345 15.76 21.27 -19.23
CA PHE A 345 15.17 21.19 -17.90
C PHE A 345 16.18 20.70 -16.83
N SER A 346 17.48 20.96 -17.03
CA SER A 346 18.55 20.49 -16.14
C SER A 346 18.32 20.87 -14.67
N GLY A 347 17.74 22.04 -14.40
CA GLY A 347 17.34 22.44 -13.05
C GLY A 347 16.20 21.62 -12.46
N LEU A 348 15.25 21.14 -13.29
CA LEU A 348 14.18 20.26 -12.83
C LEU A 348 14.67 18.84 -12.56
N GLY A 349 15.81 18.43 -13.11
CA GLY A 349 16.46 17.16 -12.79
C GLY A 349 16.83 17.04 -11.30
N LEU A 350 17.14 18.14 -10.63
CA LEU A 350 17.41 18.16 -9.18
C LEU A 350 16.20 17.75 -8.35
N VAL A 351 15.00 18.02 -8.82
CA VAL A 351 13.77 17.67 -8.11
C VAL A 351 13.55 16.15 -8.09
N SER A 352 14.10 15.43 -9.07
CA SER A 352 14.06 13.96 -9.12
C SER A 352 14.89 13.30 -8.01
N LEU A 353 15.76 14.05 -7.30
CA LEU A 353 16.50 13.58 -6.14
C LEU A 353 15.64 13.49 -4.87
N GLY A 354 14.42 14.04 -4.87
CA GLY A 354 13.51 14.00 -3.72
C GLY A 354 13.22 12.58 -3.24
N PRO A 355 12.68 11.67 -4.08
CA PRO A 355 12.44 10.29 -3.68
C PRO A 355 13.68 9.51 -3.23
N PRO A 356 14.84 9.51 -3.92
CA PRO A 356 16.07 8.90 -3.41
C PRO A 356 16.48 9.38 -2.02
N LEU A 357 16.40 10.68 -1.79
CA LEU A 357 16.74 11.28 -0.50
C LEU A 357 15.77 10.80 0.59
N LEU A 358 14.48 10.75 0.29
CA LEU A 358 13.45 10.26 1.18
C LEU A 358 13.72 8.79 1.59
N TYR A 359 14.06 7.93 0.62
CA TYR A 359 14.40 6.54 0.90
C TYR A 359 15.70 6.40 1.69
N ALA A 360 16.75 7.16 1.36
CA ALA A 360 18.01 7.12 2.11
C ALA A 360 17.80 7.51 3.58
N ILE A 361 17.03 8.55 3.85
CA ILE A 361 16.69 9.01 5.20
C ILE A 361 15.89 7.96 5.96
N SER A 362 14.91 7.31 5.31
CA SER A 362 14.12 6.26 5.94
C SER A 362 14.98 5.06 6.33
N GLN A 363 15.86 4.61 5.45
CA GLN A 363 16.77 3.50 5.73
C GLN A 363 17.79 3.84 6.83
N GLN A 364 18.37 5.05 6.79
CA GLN A 364 19.26 5.52 7.86
C GLN A 364 18.58 5.53 9.23
N ARG A 365 17.27 5.81 9.27
CA ARG A 365 16.50 5.82 10.53
C ARG A 365 16.24 4.43 11.08
N LEU A 366 15.99 3.44 10.20
CA LEU A 366 15.57 2.10 10.60
C LEU A 366 16.73 1.12 10.78
N HIS A 367 17.83 1.29 10.05
CA HIS A 367 18.84 0.25 9.89
C HIS A 367 20.26 0.79 9.98
N PRO A 368 21.14 0.18 10.77
CA PRO A 368 22.55 0.55 10.81
C PRO A 368 23.26 0.26 9.48
N ASP A 369 22.82 -0.73 8.71
CA ASP A 369 23.35 -1.13 7.39
C ASP A 369 22.66 -0.43 6.20
N TRP A 370 22.11 0.76 6.42
CA TRP A 370 21.29 1.51 5.45
C TRP A 370 21.94 1.66 4.06
N GLY A 371 23.27 1.91 4.00
CA GLY A 371 23.98 2.02 2.72
C GLY A 371 23.94 0.74 1.90
N ARG A 372 23.98 -0.44 2.55
CA ARG A 372 23.82 -1.74 1.90
C ARG A 372 22.38 -1.92 1.39
N ARG A 373 21.38 -1.49 2.16
CA ARG A 373 19.96 -1.60 1.78
C ARG A 373 19.62 -0.69 0.61
N MET A 374 20.25 0.48 0.51
CA MET A 374 20.11 1.38 -0.65
C MET A 374 20.56 0.77 -1.99
N ARG A 375 21.29 -0.35 -1.99
CA ARG A 375 21.60 -1.09 -3.23
C ARG A 375 20.33 -1.65 -3.92
N ALA A 376 19.20 -1.73 -3.23
CA ALA A 376 17.90 -2.09 -3.81
C ALA A 376 17.26 -0.92 -4.58
N PHE A 377 17.74 0.32 -4.42
CA PHE A 377 17.15 1.52 -5.04
C PHE A 377 17.14 1.46 -6.58
N PRO A 378 18.22 1.06 -7.30
CA PRO A 378 18.14 0.95 -8.74
C PRO A 378 17.02 0.02 -9.22
N LEU A 379 16.85 -1.13 -8.57
CA LEU A 379 15.75 -2.05 -8.90
C LEU A 379 14.38 -1.43 -8.56
N LEU A 380 14.26 -0.73 -7.43
CA LEU A 380 13.04 0.01 -7.09
C LEU A 380 12.68 1.03 -8.18
N ALA A 381 13.65 1.81 -8.65
CA ALA A 381 13.44 2.78 -9.72
C ALA A 381 13.00 2.09 -11.03
N MET A 382 13.67 1.00 -11.41
CA MET A 382 13.30 0.21 -12.59
C MET A 382 11.88 -0.34 -12.48
N ILE A 383 11.50 -0.91 -11.33
CA ILE A 383 10.15 -1.42 -11.10
C ILE A 383 9.14 -0.26 -11.13
N GLY A 384 9.41 0.86 -10.47
CA GLY A 384 8.53 2.03 -10.42
C GLY A 384 8.19 2.58 -11.80
N ILE A 385 9.20 2.72 -12.68
CA ILE A 385 9.02 3.14 -14.07
C ILE A 385 8.36 2.02 -14.90
N GLY A 386 8.83 0.78 -14.75
CA GLY A 386 8.37 -0.34 -15.58
C GLY A 386 6.90 -0.71 -15.39
N ILE A 387 6.31 -0.44 -14.20
CA ILE A 387 4.87 -0.64 -13.96
C ILE A 387 4.01 0.53 -14.45
N ALA A 388 4.62 1.59 -15.03
CA ALA A 388 3.89 2.80 -15.40
C ALA A 388 2.73 2.51 -16.36
N TRP A 389 2.89 1.58 -17.30
CA TRP A 389 1.79 1.19 -18.20
C TRP A 389 0.60 0.57 -17.47
N SER A 390 0.83 -0.42 -16.60
CA SER A 390 -0.24 -1.07 -15.85
C SER A 390 -0.99 -0.08 -14.95
N ASN A 391 -0.26 0.85 -14.33
CA ASN A 391 -0.85 1.90 -13.50
C ASN A 391 -1.56 2.97 -14.34
N THR A 392 -1.06 3.33 -15.55
CA THR A 392 -1.75 4.22 -16.48
C THR A 392 -3.15 3.68 -16.84
N ARG A 393 -3.25 2.39 -17.14
CA ARG A 393 -4.55 1.73 -17.38
C ARG A 393 -5.44 1.78 -16.13
N ALA A 394 -4.89 1.61 -14.95
CA ALA A 394 -5.63 1.67 -13.69
C ALA A 394 -6.11 3.10 -13.40
N VAL A 395 -5.27 4.11 -13.61
CA VAL A 395 -5.62 5.54 -13.53
C VAL A 395 -6.77 5.85 -14.48
N TRP A 396 -6.68 5.42 -15.73
CA TRP A 396 -7.74 5.63 -16.73
C TRP A 396 -9.06 5.02 -16.28
N ARG A 397 -9.05 3.78 -15.78
CA ARG A 397 -10.25 3.16 -15.20
C ARG A 397 -10.79 3.95 -14.01
N GLY A 398 -9.90 4.45 -13.13
CA GLY A 398 -10.28 5.28 -11.99
C GLY A 398 -10.91 6.62 -12.38
N LEU A 399 -10.50 7.20 -13.52
CA LEU A 399 -11.10 8.43 -14.07
C LEU A 399 -12.51 8.20 -14.66
N ILE A 400 -12.79 7.01 -15.18
CA ILE A 400 -14.06 6.73 -15.88
C ILE A 400 -15.06 6.03 -14.95
N HIS A 401 -14.63 5.03 -14.17
CA HIS A 401 -15.50 4.16 -13.39
C HIS A 401 -15.38 4.42 -11.88
N TRP A 402 -16.47 4.16 -11.17
CA TRP A 402 -16.50 4.09 -9.72
C TRP A 402 -16.38 2.64 -9.25
N GLY A 403 -15.77 2.41 -8.07
CA GLY A 403 -15.55 1.06 -7.56
C GLY A 403 -14.70 0.21 -8.48
N GLY A 404 -15.04 -1.07 -8.60
CA GLY A 404 -14.37 -2.03 -9.48
C GLY A 404 -14.15 -3.37 -8.80
N THR A 405 -13.59 -4.34 -9.52
CA THR A 405 -13.27 -5.66 -8.96
C THR A 405 -12.03 -5.58 -8.07
N PHE A 406 -12.19 -5.99 -6.82
CA PHE A 406 -11.07 -6.09 -5.89
C PHE A 406 -10.26 -7.37 -6.17
N ALA A 407 -9.25 -7.26 -7.01
CA ALA A 407 -8.31 -8.33 -7.25
C ALA A 407 -7.34 -8.45 -6.08
N ARG A 408 -7.45 -9.53 -5.29
CA ARG A 408 -6.59 -9.74 -4.14
C ARG A 408 -5.12 -9.94 -4.54
N THR A 409 -4.21 -9.57 -3.64
CA THR A 409 -2.78 -9.87 -3.73
C THR A 409 -2.51 -11.19 -2.99
N PRO A 410 -2.06 -12.26 -3.67
CA PRO A 410 -1.81 -13.54 -3.03
C PRO A 410 -0.75 -13.46 -1.94
N LYS A 411 -0.97 -14.16 -0.82
CA LYS A 411 -0.04 -14.31 0.30
C LYS A 411 0.41 -15.78 0.39
N PHE A 412 1.65 -16.02 0.83
CA PHE A 412 2.28 -17.34 0.73
C PHE A 412 2.94 -17.81 2.03
N ARG A 413 2.74 -17.09 3.14
CA ARG A 413 3.36 -17.36 4.45
C ARG A 413 4.89 -17.37 4.36
N LEU A 414 5.44 -16.29 3.77
CA LEU A 414 6.88 -16.13 3.64
C LEU A 414 7.45 -15.40 4.86
N GLU A 415 8.52 -15.95 5.44
CA GLU A 415 9.20 -15.34 6.59
C GLU A 415 10.72 -15.36 6.36
N GLY A 416 11.36 -14.21 6.53
CA GLY A 416 12.78 -14.05 6.21
C GLY A 416 13.07 -14.44 4.77
N ARG A 417 13.86 -15.51 4.59
CA ARG A 417 14.18 -16.14 3.29
C ARG A 417 13.47 -17.50 3.10
N GLY A 418 12.66 -17.91 4.06
CA GLY A 418 11.96 -19.19 4.06
C GLY A 418 10.62 -19.13 3.32
N GLY A 419 10.11 -20.32 2.99
CA GLY A 419 8.85 -20.50 2.28
C GLY A 419 9.00 -20.53 0.75
N GLY A 420 7.89 -20.77 0.06
CA GLY A 420 7.84 -20.85 -1.39
C GLY A 420 6.47 -20.51 -1.97
N TRP A 421 6.45 -19.86 -3.12
CA TRP A 421 5.23 -19.48 -3.83
C TRP A 421 5.03 -20.23 -5.15
N THR A 422 6.08 -20.90 -5.65
CA THR A 422 6.11 -21.51 -7.01
C THR A 422 5.11 -22.64 -7.17
N ASP A 423 4.85 -23.38 -6.09
CA ASP A 423 3.95 -24.55 -6.10
C ASP A 423 2.52 -24.20 -5.68
N SER A 424 2.29 -22.98 -5.23
CA SER A 424 0.96 -22.53 -4.79
C SER A 424 -0.01 -22.42 -5.97
N GLY A 425 -1.26 -22.83 -5.75
CA GLY A 425 -2.38 -22.59 -6.66
C GLY A 425 -2.69 -21.10 -6.88
N TYR A 426 -2.19 -20.22 -6.00
CA TYR A 426 -2.34 -18.76 -6.09
C TYR A 426 -1.26 -18.07 -6.91
N ARG A 427 -0.33 -18.81 -7.49
CA ARG A 427 0.72 -18.26 -8.37
C ARG A 427 0.11 -17.53 -9.55
N LEU A 428 0.55 -16.29 -9.78
CA LEU A 428 0.13 -15.47 -10.92
C LEU A 428 1.10 -15.68 -12.11
N ARG A 429 0.54 -15.58 -13.31
CA ARG A 429 1.29 -15.57 -14.57
C ARG A 429 1.40 -14.16 -15.13
N ALA A 430 2.34 -13.94 -16.05
CA ALA A 430 2.40 -12.73 -16.85
C ALA A 430 1.08 -12.51 -17.61
N ASP A 431 0.70 -11.26 -17.76
CA ASP A 431 -0.53 -10.85 -18.41
C ASP A 431 -0.25 -10.10 -19.73
N VAL A 432 -1.31 -9.70 -20.42
CA VAL A 432 -1.23 -8.94 -21.68
C VAL A 432 -0.44 -7.62 -21.55
N ASN A 433 -0.35 -7.04 -20.36
CA ASN A 433 0.45 -5.83 -20.14
C ASN A 433 1.94 -6.08 -20.43
N THR A 434 2.43 -7.32 -20.26
CA THR A 434 3.81 -7.68 -20.56
C THR A 434 4.17 -7.44 -22.03
N ILE A 435 3.23 -7.66 -22.95
CA ILE A 435 3.45 -7.39 -24.38
C ILE A 435 3.66 -5.90 -24.61
N VAL A 436 2.84 -5.06 -23.99
CA VAL A 436 2.97 -3.60 -24.12
C VAL A 436 4.23 -3.08 -23.42
N GLU A 437 4.63 -3.67 -22.29
CA GLU A 437 5.88 -3.35 -21.61
C GLU A 437 7.09 -3.64 -22.52
N VAL A 438 7.09 -4.78 -23.23
CA VAL A 438 8.12 -5.08 -24.25
C VAL A 438 8.10 -4.07 -25.39
N ALA A 439 6.92 -3.72 -25.91
CA ALA A 439 6.78 -2.74 -26.98
C ALA A 439 7.29 -1.35 -26.55
N LEU A 440 7.00 -0.92 -25.31
CA LEU A 440 7.52 0.35 -24.77
C LEU A 440 9.03 0.32 -24.55
N ALA A 441 9.60 -0.84 -24.15
CA ALA A 441 11.05 -1.01 -24.06
C ALA A 441 11.72 -0.85 -25.44
N LEU A 442 11.16 -1.46 -26.49
CA LEU A 442 11.65 -1.34 -27.86
C LEU A 442 11.49 0.08 -28.40
N TYR A 443 10.35 0.73 -28.11
CA TYR A 443 10.14 2.14 -28.45
C TYR A 443 11.17 3.05 -27.81
N ALA A 444 11.50 2.83 -26.54
CA ALA A 444 12.52 3.61 -25.83
C ALA A 444 13.93 3.38 -26.44
N LEU A 445 14.26 2.14 -26.85
CA LEU A 445 15.51 1.86 -27.56
C LEU A 445 15.57 2.56 -28.93
N ALA A 446 14.45 2.53 -29.69
CA ALA A 446 14.35 3.26 -30.95
C ALA A 446 14.52 4.77 -30.75
N THR A 447 13.94 5.34 -29.69
CA THR A 447 14.11 6.75 -29.31
C THR A 447 15.58 7.06 -29.00
N ALA A 448 16.27 6.20 -28.24
CA ALA A 448 17.71 6.37 -27.96
C ALA A 448 18.57 6.32 -29.24
N PHE A 449 18.24 5.42 -30.16
CA PHE A 449 18.93 5.30 -31.43
C PHE A 449 18.74 6.56 -32.31
N VAL A 450 17.49 7.05 -32.43
CA VAL A 450 17.20 8.29 -33.17
C VAL A 450 17.89 9.48 -32.52
N ALA A 451 17.86 9.58 -31.18
CA ALA A 451 18.57 10.65 -30.43
C ALA A 451 20.08 10.64 -30.73
N TYR A 452 20.70 9.46 -30.82
CA TYR A 452 22.10 9.31 -31.22
C TYR A 452 22.34 9.81 -32.67
N ARG A 453 21.46 9.41 -33.60
CA ARG A 453 21.58 9.79 -35.02
C ARG A 453 21.34 11.29 -35.25
N THR A 454 20.54 11.94 -34.44
CA THR A 454 20.22 13.39 -34.55
C THR A 454 21.11 14.28 -33.67
N GLY A 455 22.08 13.70 -32.94
CA GLY A 455 22.99 14.48 -32.07
C GLY A 455 22.35 14.93 -30.73
N ASN A 456 21.12 14.50 -30.41
CA ASN A 456 20.43 14.87 -29.19
C ASN A 456 20.81 13.94 -28.00
N TYR A 457 22.11 13.91 -27.66
CA TYR A 457 22.71 12.99 -26.69
C TYR A 457 22.06 13.06 -25.28
N GLY A 458 21.51 14.22 -24.90
CA GLY A 458 20.84 14.40 -23.60
C GLY A 458 19.57 13.51 -23.40
N VAL A 459 18.95 13.05 -24.50
CA VAL A 459 17.75 12.17 -24.46
C VAL A 459 18.13 10.70 -24.25
N ILE A 460 19.38 10.32 -24.58
CA ILE A 460 19.82 8.91 -24.56
C ILE A 460 19.73 8.30 -23.16
N PRO A 461 20.30 8.89 -22.09
CA PRO A 461 20.23 8.30 -20.73
C PRO A 461 18.80 8.08 -20.27
N PHE A 462 17.91 9.04 -20.51
CA PHE A 462 16.50 8.94 -20.20
C PHE A 462 15.85 7.76 -20.93
N SER A 463 16.03 7.65 -22.24
CA SER A 463 15.45 6.57 -23.05
C SER A 463 15.98 5.20 -22.64
N LEU A 464 17.27 5.07 -22.33
CA LEU A 464 17.86 3.81 -21.83
C LEU A 464 17.30 3.41 -20.46
N VAL A 465 17.07 4.35 -19.56
CA VAL A 465 16.44 4.07 -18.26
C VAL A 465 15.04 3.49 -18.46
N TYR A 466 14.24 4.06 -19.36
CA TYR A 466 12.91 3.52 -19.67
C TYR A 466 12.96 2.14 -20.34
N ALA A 467 13.89 1.95 -21.28
CA ALA A 467 14.08 0.64 -21.92
C ALA A 467 14.44 -0.45 -20.91
N LEU A 468 15.38 -0.15 -20.00
CA LEU A 468 15.78 -1.04 -18.92
C LEU A 468 14.63 -1.32 -17.94
N ALA A 469 13.86 -0.28 -17.60
CA ALA A 469 12.76 -0.40 -16.64
C ALA A 469 11.62 -1.29 -17.17
N PHE A 470 11.12 -1.01 -18.36
CA PHE A 470 10.09 -1.85 -18.98
C PHE A 470 10.61 -3.25 -19.29
N GLY A 471 11.85 -3.39 -19.77
CA GLY A 471 12.52 -4.66 -20.00
C GLY A 471 12.66 -5.49 -18.71
N THR A 472 13.03 -4.85 -17.59
CA THR A 472 13.14 -5.50 -16.28
C THR A 472 11.80 -6.06 -15.82
N VAL A 473 10.72 -5.26 -15.87
CA VAL A 473 9.39 -5.70 -15.42
C VAL A 473 8.83 -6.80 -16.29
N ALA A 474 8.95 -6.67 -17.63
CA ALA A 474 8.55 -7.72 -18.57
C ALA A 474 9.36 -9.02 -18.37
N GLY A 475 10.70 -8.90 -18.27
CA GLY A 475 11.60 -10.03 -18.04
C GLY A 475 11.34 -10.76 -16.73
N LEU A 476 11.13 -10.03 -15.62
CA LEU A 476 10.74 -10.62 -14.33
C LEU A 476 9.40 -11.34 -14.43
N GLY A 477 8.41 -10.76 -15.12
CA GLY A 477 7.09 -11.37 -15.33
C GLY A 477 7.20 -12.70 -16.09
N LEU A 478 7.95 -12.72 -17.18
CA LEU A 478 8.19 -13.93 -17.98
C LEU A 478 8.99 -14.98 -17.21
N ALA A 479 10.11 -14.60 -16.58
CA ALA A 479 10.95 -15.51 -15.81
C ALA A 479 10.15 -16.16 -14.65
N GLN A 480 9.34 -15.41 -13.93
CA GLN A 480 8.49 -15.95 -12.87
C GLN A 480 7.36 -16.82 -13.41
N THR A 481 6.85 -16.56 -14.62
CA THR A 481 5.86 -17.42 -15.28
C THR A 481 6.45 -18.75 -15.70
N LEU A 482 7.70 -18.75 -16.20
CA LEU A 482 8.41 -19.93 -16.67
C LEU A 482 9.11 -20.71 -15.54
N ALA A 483 9.25 -20.12 -14.35
CA ALA A 483 9.90 -20.78 -13.23
C ALA A 483 9.27 -22.16 -12.96
N PRO A 484 10.08 -23.24 -12.86
CA PRO A 484 9.56 -24.58 -12.65
C PRO A 484 8.82 -24.67 -11.32
N ARG A 485 7.77 -25.50 -11.25
CA ARG A 485 7.19 -25.91 -9.98
C ARG A 485 8.21 -26.80 -9.28
N ARG A 486 8.58 -26.44 -8.05
CA ARG A 486 9.44 -27.28 -7.22
C ARG A 486 8.58 -28.43 -6.69
N GLY A 487 8.32 -29.42 -7.53
CA GLY A 487 7.60 -30.63 -7.14
C GLY A 487 8.40 -31.40 -6.10
N GLY A 488 7.90 -31.57 -4.90
CA GLY A 488 8.47 -32.53 -3.95
C GLY A 488 8.35 -32.22 -2.45
N ALA A 489 8.33 -30.98 -2.01
CA ALA A 489 8.33 -30.70 -0.56
C ALA A 489 6.98 -31.00 0.15
N ARG A 490 5.89 -31.19 -0.56
CA ARG A 490 4.57 -31.51 0.04
C ARG A 490 4.38 -32.97 0.44
N ARG A 491 5.20 -33.92 -0.04
CA ARG A 491 5.13 -35.32 0.41
C ARG A 491 5.78 -35.53 1.79
N ALA A 492 6.83 -34.80 2.11
CA ALA A 492 7.53 -34.94 3.39
C ALA A 492 6.68 -34.46 4.59
N VAL A 493 6.07 -33.29 4.51
CA VAL A 493 5.27 -32.73 5.62
C VAL A 493 3.96 -33.52 5.88
N ARG A 494 3.38 -34.18 4.86
CA ARG A 494 2.23 -35.08 5.06
C ARG A 494 2.60 -36.46 5.60
N GLN A 495 3.84 -36.92 5.38
CA GLN A 495 4.31 -38.20 5.90
C GLN A 495 4.78 -38.10 7.36
N ASP A 496 5.31 -36.94 7.77
CA ASP A 496 5.69 -36.74 9.18
C ASP A 496 4.48 -36.49 10.08
N ALA A 497 3.45 -35.75 9.60
CA ALA A 497 2.19 -35.59 10.34
C ALA A 497 1.33 -36.86 10.41
N ALA A 498 1.59 -37.86 9.56
CA ALA A 498 0.91 -39.17 9.59
C ALA A 498 1.66 -40.21 10.43
N LYS A 499 2.85 -39.90 10.94
CA LYS A 499 3.63 -40.75 11.84
C LYS A 499 3.57 -40.32 13.31
N GLU A 500 2.94 -39.20 13.62
CA GLU A 500 2.73 -38.68 14.98
C GLU A 500 1.26 -38.80 15.44
N CYS A 501 0.43 -39.60 14.77
CA CYS A 501 -0.90 -40.06 15.24
C CYS A 501 -0.87 -41.54 15.62
#